data_59e052a98b53b03efdd06cf6123e7f91
#
_entry.id   59e052a98b53b03efdd06cf6123e7f91
#
_cell.length_a   1.000
_cell.length_b   1.000
_cell.length_c   1.000
_cell.angle_alpha   90.00
_cell.angle_beta   90.00
_cell.angle_gamma   90.00
#
_symmetry.space_group_name_H-M   'P 1'
#
loop_
_entity.id
_entity.type
_entity.pdbx_description
1 polymer ?
#
loop_
_entity_poly.entity_id
_entity_poly.type
_entity_poly.pdbx_seq_one_letter_code
_entity_poly.pdbx_strand_id
1 'polypeptide(L)'
;LDAFVPPWLTPSILIALATLLAVMVWRGRRFGPLVEAGLPVIVEASETMHGRGRLYAQQRARLRALDNLRIGTTTRLAKSLGLAKASSVQEIITSSAAILGANRAAIAWTLLDAVPGSEAELLDLSQALLTLERAVAEAADPGRGPVSTGPSTTDQSSTAEKSGGPV
;
A
#
# COMPACT_ATOMS: atom_id res chain seq x y z
N LEU A 1 -5.92 -60.52 4.63
CA LEU A 1 -5.45 -59.14 4.98
C LEU A 1 -6.60 -58.18 5.33
N ASP A 2 -7.85 -58.56 5.06
CA ASP A 2 -9.02 -57.71 5.29
C ASP A 2 -9.49 -57.59 6.76
N ALA A 3 -8.92 -58.40 7.65
CA ALA A 3 -9.37 -58.48 9.06
C ALA A 3 -8.77 -57.39 9.97
N PHE A 4 -7.85 -56.55 9.50
CA PHE A 4 -7.15 -55.55 10.32
C PHE A 4 -7.50 -54.12 10.00
N VAL A 5 -8.38 -53.86 9.03
CA VAL A 5 -8.74 -52.50 8.63
C VAL A 5 -10.08 -52.14 9.28
N PRO A 6 -10.12 -51.20 10.22
CA PRO A 6 -11.36 -50.74 10.82
C PRO A 6 -12.32 -50.19 9.74
N PRO A 7 -13.65 -50.50 9.81
CA PRO A 7 -14.61 -50.14 8.76
C PRO A 7 -14.76 -48.65 8.51
N TRP A 8 -14.31 -47.83 9.43
CA TRP A 8 -14.32 -46.34 9.30
C TRP A 8 -13.12 -45.79 8.54
N LEU A 9 -12.04 -46.59 8.32
CA LEU A 9 -10.82 -46.12 7.67
C LEU A 9 -11.06 -45.83 6.19
N THR A 10 -11.81 -46.70 5.52
CA THR A 10 -12.13 -46.58 4.08
C THR A 10 -12.91 -45.26 3.78
N PRO A 11 -13.99 -44.91 4.47
CA PRO A 11 -14.70 -43.65 4.23
C PRO A 11 -13.82 -42.45 4.58
N SER A 12 -12.98 -42.53 5.61
CA SER A 12 -12.08 -41.43 6.00
C SER A 12 -11.03 -41.13 4.92
N ILE A 13 -10.47 -42.14 4.31
CA ILE A 13 -9.50 -42.01 3.21
C ILE A 13 -10.19 -41.39 1.97
N LEU A 14 -11.43 -41.82 1.65
CA LEU A 14 -12.18 -41.24 0.54
C LEU A 14 -12.48 -39.77 0.74
N ILE A 15 -12.89 -39.36 1.96
CA ILE A 15 -13.13 -37.96 2.29
C ILE A 15 -11.84 -37.12 2.20
N ALA A 16 -10.73 -37.66 2.73
CA ALA A 16 -9.43 -37.00 2.66
C ALA A 16 -8.95 -36.81 1.20
N LEU A 17 -9.14 -37.83 0.36
CA LEU A 17 -8.78 -37.76 -1.06
C LEU A 17 -9.68 -36.75 -1.81
N ALA A 18 -10.98 -36.75 -1.55
CA ALA A 18 -11.92 -35.79 -2.14
C ALA A 18 -11.57 -34.33 -1.72
N THR A 19 -11.21 -34.14 -0.46
CA THR A 19 -10.79 -32.83 0.05
C THR A 19 -9.47 -32.38 -0.62
N LEU A 20 -8.51 -33.28 -0.77
CA LEU A 20 -7.24 -32.99 -1.44
C LEU A 20 -7.46 -32.59 -2.90
N LEU A 21 -8.31 -33.33 -3.62
CA LEU A 21 -8.68 -33.01 -4.99
C LEU A 21 -9.40 -31.65 -5.10
N ALA A 22 -10.32 -31.36 -4.19
CA ALA A 22 -11.01 -30.07 -4.16
C ALA A 22 -10.04 -28.90 -3.92
N VAL A 23 -9.09 -29.07 -3.00
CA VAL A 23 -8.03 -28.06 -2.73
C VAL A 23 -7.12 -27.91 -3.95
N MET A 24 -6.76 -29.01 -4.61
CA MET A 24 -5.91 -29.00 -5.81
C MET A 24 -6.58 -28.27 -6.98
N VAL A 25 -7.88 -28.53 -7.20
CA VAL A 25 -8.69 -27.82 -8.21
C VAL A 25 -8.86 -26.35 -7.84
N TRP A 26 -9.13 -26.04 -6.58
CA TRP A 26 -9.29 -24.66 -6.11
C TRP A 26 -7.98 -23.87 -6.23
N ARG A 27 -6.86 -24.50 -5.89
CA ARG A 27 -5.52 -23.90 -6.02
C ARG A 27 -5.08 -23.82 -7.48
N GLY A 28 -5.40 -24.82 -8.31
CA GLY A 28 -5.11 -24.84 -9.75
C GLY A 28 -5.90 -23.79 -10.54
N ARG A 29 -7.10 -23.44 -10.09
CA ARG A 29 -7.91 -22.35 -10.67
C ARG A 29 -7.31 -20.96 -10.48
N ARG A 30 -6.33 -20.85 -9.59
CA ARG A 30 -5.62 -19.59 -9.32
C ARG A 30 -4.43 -19.34 -10.26
N PHE A 31 -4.01 -20.39 -11.00
CA PHE A 31 -3.08 -20.22 -12.11
C PHE A 31 -3.93 -19.91 -13.33
N GLY A 32 -3.87 -18.65 -13.81
CA GLY A 32 -4.59 -18.20 -15.00
C GLY A 32 -4.33 -19.10 -16.22
N PRO A 33 -5.08 -18.91 -17.31
CA PRO A 33 -5.01 -19.77 -18.48
C PRO A 33 -3.57 -19.89 -18.97
N LEU A 34 -3.12 -21.15 -19.18
CA LEU A 34 -1.88 -21.40 -19.91
C LEU A 34 -2.00 -20.69 -21.27
N VAL A 35 -1.14 -19.71 -21.47
CA VAL A 35 -0.95 -19.12 -22.78
C VAL A 35 -0.32 -20.21 -23.64
N GLU A 36 -1.10 -20.82 -24.51
CA GLU A 36 -0.56 -21.63 -25.59
C GLU A 36 0.32 -20.69 -26.42
N ALA A 37 1.63 -20.91 -26.34
CA ALA A 37 2.58 -20.27 -27.23
C ALA A 37 2.39 -20.89 -28.62
N GLY A 38 1.47 -20.35 -29.40
CA GLY A 38 1.39 -20.61 -30.83
C GLY A 38 2.71 -20.21 -31.46
N LEU A 39 3.42 -21.20 -32.04
CA LEU A 39 4.65 -20.98 -32.78
C LEU A 39 4.38 -20.00 -33.94
N PRO A 40 5.10 -18.87 -34.01
CA PRO A 40 4.89 -17.91 -35.07
C PRO A 40 5.72 -18.32 -36.31
N VAL A 41 5.04 -18.66 -37.36
CA VAL A 41 5.62 -18.51 -38.72
C VAL A 41 4.83 -17.38 -39.39
N ILE A 42 5.58 -16.40 -39.94
CA ILE A 42 5.19 -15.26 -40.83
C ILE A 42 5.09 -13.90 -40.10
N VAL A 43 6.19 -13.19 -39.94
CA VAL A 43 6.83 -12.14 -40.74
C VAL A 43 6.22 -10.71 -40.64
N GLU A 44 7.03 -9.81 -40.07
CA GLU A 44 7.24 -8.37 -40.33
C GLU A 44 6.15 -7.29 -40.05
N ALA A 45 4.87 -7.58 -40.10
CA ALA A 45 3.89 -6.57 -39.65
C ALA A 45 3.46 -6.71 -38.19
N SER A 46 3.74 -7.87 -37.57
CA SER A 46 3.31 -8.19 -36.22
C SER A 46 4.24 -7.66 -35.11
N GLU A 47 5.50 -7.40 -35.44
CA GLU A 47 6.50 -7.00 -34.43
C GLU A 47 6.20 -5.62 -33.84
N THR A 48 5.71 -4.69 -34.68
CA THR A 48 5.24 -3.37 -34.25
C THR A 48 3.94 -3.43 -33.45
N MET A 49 3.05 -4.37 -33.77
CA MET A 49 1.80 -4.58 -33.02
C MET A 49 2.05 -5.25 -31.67
N HIS A 50 2.98 -6.23 -31.60
CA HIS A 50 3.36 -6.87 -30.34
C HIS A 50 4.07 -5.90 -29.39
N GLY A 51 4.95 -5.03 -29.90
CA GLY A 51 5.61 -3.99 -29.12
C GLY A 51 4.61 -3.01 -28.50
N ARG A 52 3.64 -2.54 -29.29
CA ARG A 52 2.57 -1.66 -28.80
C ARG A 52 1.67 -2.37 -27.79
N GLY A 53 1.26 -3.61 -28.06
CA GLY A 53 0.43 -4.40 -27.16
C GLY A 53 1.10 -4.62 -25.79
N ARG A 54 2.41 -4.85 -25.77
CA ARG A 54 3.18 -5.01 -24.53
C ARG A 54 3.26 -3.72 -23.73
N LEU A 55 3.48 -2.58 -24.38
CA LEU A 55 3.48 -1.25 -23.73
C LEU A 55 2.11 -0.93 -23.12
N TYR A 56 1.02 -1.17 -23.84
CA TYR A 56 -0.33 -0.98 -23.31
C TYR A 56 -0.65 -1.92 -22.13
N ALA A 57 -0.18 -3.17 -22.20
CA ALA A 57 -0.35 -4.13 -21.10
C ALA A 57 0.41 -3.69 -19.84
N GLN A 58 1.64 -3.20 -19.99
CA GLN A 58 2.44 -2.68 -18.88
C GLN A 58 1.81 -1.41 -18.28
N GLN A 59 1.31 -0.51 -19.11
CA GLN A 59 0.64 0.70 -18.63
C GLN A 59 -0.63 0.37 -17.86
N ARG A 60 -1.45 -0.55 -18.35
CA ARG A 60 -2.64 -1.04 -17.64
C ARG A 60 -2.30 -1.73 -16.32
N ALA A 61 -1.20 -2.48 -16.26
CA ALA A 61 -0.75 -3.12 -15.03
C ALA A 61 -0.34 -2.09 -13.98
N ARG A 62 0.39 -1.02 -14.38
CA ARG A 62 0.77 0.08 -13.48
C ARG A 62 -0.43 0.83 -12.94
N LEU A 63 -1.42 1.15 -13.79
CA LEU A 63 -2.64 1.83 -13.35
C LEU A 63 -3.40 1.00 -12.32
N ARG A 64 -3.58 -0.31 -12.55
CA ARG A 64 -4.24 -1.19 -11.58
C ARG A 64 -3.48 -1.29 -10.25
N ALA A 65 -2.14 -1.30 -10.31
CA ALA A 65 -1.32 -1.30 -9.11
C ALA A 65 -1.53 -0.01 -8.30
N LEU A 66 -1.52 1.13 -8.96
CA LEU A 66 -1.77 2.43 -8.33
C LEU A 66 -3.19 2.52 -7.75
N ASP A 67 -4.20 2.07 -8.47
CA ASP A 67 -5.59 2.07 -8.00
C ASP A 67 -5.74 1.23 -6.72
N ASN A 68 -5.11 0.05 -6.67
CA ASN A 68 -5.12 -0.78 -5.47
C ASN A 68 -4.41 -0.11 -4.28
N LEU A 69 -3.29 0.59 -4.53
CA LEU A 69 -2.60 1.36 -3.50
C LEU A 69 -3.47 2.51 -2.99
N ARG A 70 -4.12 3.25 -3.87
CA ARG A 70 -5.04 4.35 -3.52
C ARG A 70 -6.21 3.88 -2.68
N ILE A 71 -6.86 2.78 -3.07
CA ILE A 71 -7.95 2.16 -2.30
C ILE A 71 -7.46 1.76 -0.91
N GLY A 72 -6.30 1.14 -0.82
CA GLY A 72 -5.70 0.78 0.45
C GLY A 72 -5.39 2.00 1.32
N THR A 73 -4.77 3.02 0.75
CA THR A 73 -4.41 4.27 1.46
C THR A 73 -5.65 5.02 1.92
N THR A 74 -6.65 5.21 1.06
CA THR A 74 -7.91 5.90 1.45
C THR A 74 -8.62 5.16 2.59
N THR A 75 -8.63 3.83 2.57
CA THR A 75 -9.20 3.02 3.66
C THR A 75 -8.44 3.22 4.98
N ARG A 76 -7.10 3.27 4.93
CA ARG A 76 -6.28 3.50 6.13
C ARG A 76 -6.39 4.94 6.64
N LEU A 77 -6.42 5.93 5.73
CA LEU A 77 -6.65 7.33 6.09
C LEU A 77 -8.02 7.51 6.76
N ALA A 78 -9.09 6.95 6.22
CA ALA A 78 -10.41 7.00 6.84
C ALA A 78 -10.38 6.42 8.26
N LYS A 79 -9.67 5.31 8.46
CA LYS A 79 -9.50 4.69 9.78
C LYS A 79 -8.71 5.58 10.74
N SER A 80 -7.60 6.18 10.32
CA SER A 80 -6.77 7.06 11.14
C SER A 80 -7.52 8.33 11.56
N LEU A 81 -8.36 8.85 10.66
CA LEU A 81 -9.18 10.03 10.89
C LEU A 81 -10.48 9.72 11.67
N GLY A 82 -10.74 8.46 12.02
CA GLY A 82 -11.98 8.06 12.70
C GLY A 82 -13.24 8.21 11.85
N LEU A 83 -13.10 8.28 10.52
CA LEU A 83 -14.22 8.43 9.60
C LEU A 83 -14.95 7.11 9.38
N ALA A 84 -16.24 7.18 9.04
CA ALA A 84 -17.03 6.01 8.71
C ALA A 84 -16.47 5.31 7.45
N LYS A 85 -16.62 3.97 7.36
CA LYS A 85 -16.19 3.19 6.19
C LYS A 85 -16.85 3.65 4.86
N ALA A 86 -17.97 4.34 4.95
CA ALA A 86 -18.72 4.87 3.80
C ALA A 86 -18.38 6.33 3.48
N SER A 87 -17.38 6.93 4.15
CA SER A 87 -16.96 8.30 3.88
C SER A 87 -16.46 8.46 2.45
N SER A 88 -16.83 9.56 1.82
CA SER A 88 -16.40 9.87 0.46
C SER A 88 -14.91 10.19 0.40
N VAL A 89 -14.27 9.94 -0.73
CA VAL A 89 -12.85 10.30 -0.93
C VAL A 89 -12.63 11.80 -0.74
N GLN A 90 -13.60 12.63 -1.10
CA GLN A 90 -13.55 14.08 -0.91
C GLN A 90 -13.53 14.50 0.56
N GLU A 91 -14.27 13.77 1.39
CA GLU A 91 -14.27 13.97 2.84
C GLU A 91 -12.94 13.60 3.46
N ILE A 92 -12.36 12.46 3.03
CA ILE A 92 -11.02 12.02 3.45
C ILE A 92 -9.96 13.06 3.07
N ILE A 93 -10.00 13.57 1.83
CA ILE A 93 -9.08 14.62 1.36
C ILE A 93 -9.22 15.89 2.20
N THR A 94 -10.45 16.33 2.48
CA THR A 94 -10.71 17.54 3.25
C THR A 94 -10.23 17.41 4.69
N SER A 95 -10.51 16.28 5.33
CA SER A 95 -10.09 15.99 6.70
C SER A 95 -8.58 15.84 6.81
N SER A 96 -7.94 15.16 5.84
CA SER A 96 -6.48 15.04 5.78
C SER A 96 -5.81 16.39 5.60
N ALA A 97 -6.35 17.25 4.73
CA ALA A 97 -5.84 18.60 4.52
C ALA A 97 -5.99 19.48 5.79
N ALA A 98 -7.10 19.36 6.49
CA ALA A 98 -7.36 20.11 7.71
C ALA A 98 -6.39 19.72 8.83
N ILE A 99 -6.16 18.41 9.04
CA ILE A 99 -5.30 17.94 10.14
C ILE A 99 -3.82 18.22 9.88
N LEU A 100 -3.39 18.18 8.61
CA LEU A 100 -2.00 18.44 8.20
C LEU A 100 -1.71 19.93 7.96
N GLY A 101 -2.73 20.79 7.88
CA GLY A 101 -2.57 22.17 7.40
C GLY A 101 -2.04 22.24 5.95
N ALA A 102 -2.26 21.19 5.16
CA ALA A 102 -1.69 21.04 3.83
C ALA A 102 -2.64 21.47 2.72
N ASN A 103 -2.10 21.73 1.54
CA ASN A 103 -2.91 22.09 0.37
C ASN A 103 -3.80 20.92 -0.06
N ARG A 104 -5.12 21.10 0.01
CA ARG A 104 -6.13 20.14 -0.42
C ARG A 104 -5.94 19.67 -1.86
N ALA A 105 -5.54 20.58 -2.77
CA ALA A 105 -5.35 20.26 -4.17
C ALA A 105 -4.16 19.31 -4.38
N ALA A 106 -3.08 19.44 -3.60
CA ALA A 106 -1.93 18.54 -3.67
C ALA A 106 -2.30 17.12 -3.21
N ILE A 107 -3.09 17.01 -2.13
CA ILE A 107 -3.58 15.72 -1.64
C ILE A 107 -4.54 15.08 -2.65
N ALA A 108 -5.46 15.86 -3.22
CA ALA A 108 -6.39 15.41 -4.25
C ALA A 108 -5.65 14.90 -5.48
N TRP A 109 -4.64 15.63 -5.95
CA TRP A 109 -3.82 15.21 -7.09
C TRP A 109 -3.14 13.86 -6.84
N THR A 110 -2.54 13.66 -5.67
CA THR A 110 -1.87 12.38 -5.34
C THR A 110 -2.86 11.22 -5.21
N LEU A 111 -4.03 11.45 -4.61
CA LEU A 111 -5.03 10.41 -4.36
C LEU A 111 -5.91 10.08 -5.56
N LEU A 112 -6.16 11.04 -6.47
CA LEU A 112 -7.12 10.87 -7.56
C LEU A 112 -6.49 11.03 -8.95
N ASP A 113 -5.73 12.11 -9.19
CA ASP A 113 -5.45 12.56 -10.54
C ASP A 113 -4.09 12.11 -11.09
N ALA A 114 -3.10 11.84 -10.24
CA ALA A 114 -1.77 11.45 -10.68
C ALA A 114 -1.79 10.15 -11.49
N VAL A 115 -1.23 10.16 -12.70
CA VAL A 115 -1.13 9.00 -13.59
C VAL A 115 0.34 8.76 -13.89
N PRO A 116 0.92 7.61 -13.47
CA PRO A 116 2.34 7.33 -13.72
C PRO A 116 2.56 6.94 -15.18
N GLY A 117 3.42 7.64 -15.88
CA GLY A 117 3.91 7.30 -17.21
C GLY A 117 5.04 6.28 -17.20
N SER A 118 5.79 6.19 -16.09
CA SER A 118 6.92 5.29 -15.91
C SER A 118 6.83 4.49 -14.62
N GLU A 119 7.71 3.49 -14.48
CA GLU A 119 7.82 2.70 -13.25
C GLU A 119 8.42 3.53 -12.10
N ALA A 120 9.36 4.42 -12.40
CA ALA A 120 9.92 5.34 -11.44
C ALA A 120 8.85 6.26 -10.85
N GLU A 121 8.00 6.85 -11.69
CA GLU A 121 6.88 7.67 -11.23
C GLU A 121 5.86 6.88 -10.39
N LEU A 122 5.62 5.59 -10.70
CA LEU A 122 4.78 4.74 -9.86
C LEU A 122 5.39 4.55 -8.46
N LEU A 123 6.71 4.35 -8.38
CA LEU A 123 7.42 4.25 -7.10
C LEU A 123 7.34 5.56 -6.32
N ASP A 124 7.57 6.69 -6.98
CA ASP A 124 7.47 8.02 -6.35
C ASP A 124 6.08 8.29 -5.80
N LEU A 125 5.04 7.97 -6.59
CA LEU A 125 3.65 8.08 -6.14
C LEU A 125 3.33 7.13 -4.97
N SER A 126 3.87 5.92 -4.99
CA SER A 126 3.69 4.97 -3.88
C SER A 126 4.32 5.48 -2.59
N GLN A 127 5.50 6.09 -2.67
CA GLN A 127 6.18 6.70 -1.54
C GLN A 127 5.43 7.94 -1.04
N ALA A 128 4.90 8.77 -1.95
CA ALA A 128 4.08 9.93 -1.59
C ALA A 128 2.81 9.51 -0.82
N LEU A 129 2.13 8.44 -1.28
CA LEU A 129 0.97 7.88 -0.58
C LEU A 129 1.32 7.36 0.82
N LEU A 130 2.44 6.65 0.96
CA LEU A 130 2.91 6.16 2.27
C LEU A 130 3.31 7.31 3.22
N THR A 131 3.92 8.36 2.69
CA THR A 131 4.31 9.55 3.46
C THR A 131 3.07 10.30 3.95
N LEU A 132 2.08 10.48 3.07
CA LEU A 132 0.80 11.07 3.43
C LEU A 132 0.10 10.27 4.53
N GLU A 133 0.07 8.95 4.41
CA GLU A 133 -0.54 8.06 5.40
C GLU A 133 0.12 8.20 6.78
N ARG A 134 1.46 8.19 6.82
CA ARG A 134 2.19 8.37 8.08
C ARG A 134 1.95 9.74 8.69
N ALA A 135 2.03 10.80 7.89
CA ALA A 135 1.81 12.15 8.37
C ALA A 135 0.42 12.34 8.98
N VAL A 136 -0.62 11.79 8.33
CA VAL A 136 -1.99 11.82 8.86
C VAL A 136 -2.11 10.97 10.13
N ALA A 137 -1.52 9.78 10.17
CA ALA A 137 -1.55 8.93 11.35
C ALA A 137 -0.85 9.57 12.54
N GLU A 138 0.28 10.25 12.31
CA GLU A 138 1.01 10.98 13.35
C GLU A 138 0.22 12.21 13.84
N ALA A 139 -0.41 12.95 12.94
CA ALA A 139 -1.22 14.10 13.29
C ALA A 139 -2.55 13.73 13.97
N ALA A 140 -3.09 12.55 13.67
CA ALA A 140 -4.34 12.04 14.26
C ALA A 140 -4.12 11.33 15.60
N ASP A 141 -2.88 11.06 16.00
CA ASP A 141 -2.56 10.42 17.30
C ASP A 141 -2.68 11.44 18.45
N PRO A 142 -3.71 11.34 19.30
CA PRO A 142 -3.93 12.30 20.39
C PRO A 142 -2.86 12.23 21.50
N GLY A 143 -2.02 11.18 21.50
CA GLY A 143 -0.96 11.01 22.50
C GLY A 143 0.37 11.66 22.13
N ARG A 144 0.53 12.10 20.90
CA ARG A 144 1.74 12.76 20.41
C ARG A 144 1.49 14.26 20.32
N GLY A 145 1.57 14.93 21.46
CA GLY A 145 1.64 16.39 21.47
C GLY A 145 2.74 16.89 20.52
N PRO A 146 2.59 18.11 19.96
CA PRO A 146 3.59 18.65 19.06
C PRO A 146 4.96 18.57 19.74
N VAL A 147 5.93 17.95 19.08
CA VAL A 147 7.32 17.98 19.53
C VAL A 147 7.72 19.46 19.50
N SER A 148 7.62 20.08 20.66
CA SER A 148 8.11 21.44 20.87
C SER A 148 9.62 21.39 20.65
N THR A 149 10.02 21.76 19.44
CA THR A 149 11.40 22.12 19.15
C THR A 149 11.63 23.50 19.75
N GLY A 150 11.58 23.57 21.10
CA GLY A 150 12.05 24.70 21.82
C GLY A 150 13.57 24.74 21.68
N PRO A 151 14.15 25.93 21.36
CA PRO A 151 15.59 26.06 21.41
C PRO A 151 16.02 25.80 22.85
N SER A 152 16.91 24.87 23.05
CA SER A 152 17.62 24.62 24.31
C SER A 152 18.42 25.88 24.64
N THR A 153 17.83 26.76 25.42
CA THR A 153 18.57 27.85 26.07
C THR A 153 19.51 27.17 27.05
N THR A 154 20.72 27.02 26.61
CA THR A 154 21.85 26.69 27.49
C THR A 154 21.95 27.76 28.55
N ASP A 155 21.62 27.37 29.75
CA ASP A 155 21.83 28.14 30.96
C ASP A 155 23.34 28.38 31.16
N GLN A 156 23.80 29.56 30.73
CA GLN A 156 25.09 30.09 31.07
C GLN A 156 24.90 31.15 32.17
N SER A 157 24.65 30.67 33.34
CA SER A 157 24.71 31.55 34.50
C SER A 157 25.25 30.77 35.70
N SER A 158 26.55 30.68 35.81
CA SER A 158 27.20 30.59 37.10
C SER A 158 28.71 30.51 36.93
N THR A 159 29.35 31.61 36.75
CA THR A 159 30.71 31.79 37.32
C THR A 159 31.09 33.25 37.18
N ALA A 160 30.67 34.03 38.08
CA ALA A 160 31.39 35.24 38.40
C ALA A 160 31.10 35.57 39.85
N GLU A 161 32.12 35.79 40.47
CA GLU A 161 32.34 36.69 41.56
C GLU A 161 32.59 36.06 42.90
N LYS A 162 33.87 35.76 43.08
CA LYS A 162 34.43 35.87 44.42
C LYS A 162 35.89 36.28 44.33
N SER A 163 36.13 37.56 44.30
CA SER A 163 37.43 38.12 44.74
C SER A 163 37.18 39.57 45.13
N GLY A 164 37.22 39.83 46.37
CA GLY A 164 37.24 41.13 46.97
C GLY A 164 37.78 40.99 48.37
N GLY A 165 39.06 41.09 48.57
CA GLY A 165 39.70 41.25 49.87
C GLY A 165 40.06 42.68 50.13
N PRO A 166 40.30 43.03 51.35
CA PRO A 166 40.26 44.38 51.87
C PRO A 166 41.63 45.07 51.89
N VAL A 167 41.59 46.36 51.94
CA VAL A 167 42.32 47.24 52.90
C VAL A 167 41.79 48.66 52.69
#